data_747b6f8d83547f5cd92128bc7e3aad1a
#
_entry.id   747b6f8d83547f5cd92128bc7e3aad1a
#
_cell.length_a   1.000
_cell.length_b   1.000
_cell.length_c   1.000
_cell.angle_alpha   90.00
_cell.angle_beta   90.00
_cell.angle_gamma   90.00
#
_symmetry.space_group_name_H-M   'P 1'
#
loop_
_entity.id
_entity.type
_entity.pdbx_description
1 polymer ?
#
loop_
_entity_poly.entity_id
_entity_poly.type
_entity_poly.pdbx_seq_one_letter_code
_entity_poly.pdbx_strand_id
1 'polypeptide(L)'
;ITDNQLIATSRFKTDGKIYKIDPLSAGVVYTDDGATISTEIRTSKIDFGTDDRKYIEEITLIADTVSTAAVSTVSLYWSDDDYATWKGPAYFDMTQQKKNVHRLGAHYAGRAYKLVHTANGPFRANSLEIRYRVGSS
;
A
#
# COMPACT_ATOMS: atom_id res chain seq x y z
N ILE A 1 -21.35 -26.13 23.52
CA ILE A 1 -20.32 -25.78 22.54
C ILE A 1 -20.41 -24.29 22.30
N THR A 2 -19.40 -23.67 22.67
CA THR A 2 -19.38 -22.20 22.64
C THR A 2 -18.26 -21.69 21.74
N ASP A 3 -18.20 -22.24 20.55
CA ASP A 3 -17.29 -21.68 19.56
C ASP A 3 -18.02 -20.56 18.81
N ASN A 4 -17.88 -19.34 19.29
CA ASN A 4 -18.45 -18.14 18.69
C ASN A 4 -17.73 -17.78 17.40
N GLN A 5 -17.64 -18.71 16.46
CA GLN A 5 -17.04 -18.45 15.17
C GLN A 5 -18.04 -17.78 14.23
N LEU A 6 -17.62 -16.67 13.64
CA LEU A 6 -18.36 -16.06 12.55
C LEU A 6 -18.08 -16.84 11.27
N ILE A 7 -19.10 -17.45 10.69
CA ILE A 7 -19.02 -18.17 9.42
C ILE A 7 -19.81 -17.45 8.35
N ALA A 8 -19.30 -17.49 7.14
CA ALA A 8 -19.95 -16.91 5.97
C ALA A 8 -19.91 -17.87 4.79
N THR A 9 -20.92 -17.79 3.96
CA THR A 9 -20.96 -18.49 2.67
C THR A 9 -20.87 -17.48 1.54
N SER A 10 -20.17 -17.84 0.47
CA SER A 10 -20.07 -16.96 -0.70
C SER A 10 -21.33 -17.08 -1.57
N ARG A 11 -21.98 -15.96 -1.83
CA ARG A 11 -23.11 -15.87 -2.77
C ARG A 11 -22.68 -16.07 -4.22
N PHE A 12 -21.41 -15.75 -4.52
CA PHE A 12 -20.90 -15.70 -5.89
C PHE A 12 -20.07 -16.92 -6.28
N LYS A 13 -19.77 -17.79 -5.34
CA LYS A 13 -19.05 -19.04 -5.58
C LYS A 13 -20.00 -20.22 -5.36
N THR A 14 -20.04 -21.12 -6.31
CA THR A 14 -20.88 -22.35 -6.26
C THR A 14 -20.08 -23.59 -5.84
N ASP A 15 -18.97 -23.38 -5.12
CA ASP A 15 -18.05 -24.44 -4.69
C ASP A 15 -18.49 -25.16 -3.41
N GLY A 16 -19.58 -24.71 -2.80
CA GLY A 16 -20.10 -25.30 -1.55
C GLY A 16 -19.24 -25.06 -0.32
N LYS A 17 -18.26 -24.17 -0.38
CA LYS A 17 -17.36 -23.88 0.73
C LYS A 17 -18.00 -22.98 1.78
N ILE A 18 -17.68 -23.25 3.04
CA ILE A 18 -18.01 -22.43 4.19
C ILE A 18 -16.74 -21.70 4.62
N TYR A 19 -16.81 -20.40 4.75
CA TYR A 19 -15.70 -19.56 5.14
C TYR A 19 -15.78 -19.18 6.62
N LYS A 20 -14.66 -19.31 7.32
CA LYS A 20 -14.50 -18.81 8.68
C LYS A 20 -13.97 -17.40 8.64
N ILE A 21 -14.60 -16.51 9.38
CA ILE A 21 -14.11 -15.16 9.59
C ILE A 21 -13.51 -15.10 10.99
N ASP A 22 -12.20 -15.00 11.07
CA ASP A 22 -11.47 -15.02 12.34
C ASP A 22 -10.40 -13.91 12.34
N PRO A 23 -10.77 -12.68 12.69
CA PRO A 23 -9.87 -11.55 12.60
C PRO A 23 -8.85 -11.48 13.75
N LEU A 24 -8.95 -12.30 14.78
CA LEU A 24 -8.23 -12.08 16.03
C LEU A 24 -7.45 -13.30 16.57
N SER A 25 -7.52 -14.46 15.92
CA SER A 25 -6.82 -15.63 16.43
C SER A 25 -5.36 -15.71 15.99
N ALA A 26 -4.54 -16.40 16.79
CA ALA A 26 -3.18 -16.75 16.40
C ALA A 26 -3.20 -17.59 15.11
N GLY A 27 -2.33 -17.25 14.15
CA GLY A 27 -2.28 -17.93 12.85
C GLY A 27 -3.25 -17.38 11.81
N VAL A 28 -3.70 -16.13 11.97
CA VAL A 28 -4.51 -15.42 10.97
C VAL A 28 -3.81 -15.44 9.62
N VAL A 29 -4.50 -15.85 8.60
CA VAL A 29 -4.06 -15.79 7.21
C VAL A 29 -4.65 -14.57 6.52
N TYR A 30 -3.80 -13.82 5.83
CA TYR A 30 -4.17 -12.62 5.10
C TYR A 30 -4.44 -12.96 3.62
N THR A 31 -5.20 -14.04 3.42
CA THR A 31 -5.57 -14.53 2.10
C THR A 31 -7.06 -14.81 2.05
N ASP A 32 -7.65 -14.75 0.87
CA ASP A 32 -9.02 -15.16 0.60
C ASP A 32 -9.00 -16.51 -0.12
N ASP A 33 -9.47 -17.56 0.56
CA ASP A 33 -9.49 -18.94 0.03
C ASP A 33 -8.14 -19.38 -0.56
N GLY A 34 -7.03 -19.01 0.13
CA GLY A 34 -5.66 -19.27 -0.31
C GLY A 34 -5.11 -18.29 -1.34
N ALA A 35 -5.93 -17.40 -1.87
CA ALA A 35 -5.49 -16.36 -2.79
C ALA A 35 -5.05 -15.09 -2.03
N THR A 36 -3.98 -14.47 -2.49
CA THR A 36 -3.51 -13.20 -1.92
C THR A 36 -4.53 -12.09 -2.14
N ILE A 37 -4.83 -11.36 -1.08
CA ILE A 37 -5.69 -10.18 -1.16
C ILE A 37 -4.84 -8.99 -1.62
N SER A 38 -5.21 -8.39 -2.75
CA SER A 38 -4.57 -7.16 -3.23
C SER A 38 -5.26 -5.94 -2.61
N THR A 39 -4.49 -5.12 -1.92
CA THR A 39 -4.94 -3.83 -1.40
C THR A 39 -4.29 -2.71 -2.21
N GLU A 40 -5.10 -1.81 -2.73
CA GLU A 40 -4.64 -0.66 -3.50
C GLU A 40 -5.18 0.63 -2.91
N ILE A 41 -4.30 1.60 -2.69
CA ILE A 41 -4.64 2.94 -2.20
C ILE A 41 -4.11 3.94 -3.22
N ARG A 42 -4.96 4.84 -3.69
CA ARG A 42 -4.58 5.94 -4.57
C ARG A 42 -4.81 7.28 -3.90
N THR A 43 -3.87 8.20 -4.07
CA THR A 43 -4.06 9.59 -3.64
C THR A 43 -4.69 10.42 -4.74
N SER A 44 -5.23 11.57 -4.38
CA SER A 44 -5.44 12.66 -5.33
C SER A 44 -4.10 13.21 -5.83
N LYS A 45 -4.14 14.05 -6.86
CA LYS A 45 -2.94 14.77 -7.30
C LYS A 45 -2.49 15.78 -6.25
N ILE A 46 -1.19 15.80 -5.98
CA ILE A 46 -0.55 16.69 -5.02
C ILE A 46 0.41 17.61 -5.78
N ASP A 47 0.14 18.89 -5.77
CA ASP A 47 0.94 19.92 -6.45
C ASP A 47 1.75 20.81 -5.49
N PHE A 48 1.51 20.68 -4.19
CA PHE A 48 2.11 21.50 -3.13
C PHE A 48 1.82 23.00 -3.28
N GLY A 49 0.77 23.37 -3.99
CA GLY A 49 0.33 24.75 -4.18
C GLY A 49 1.20 25.58 -5.12
N THR A 50 2.00 24.94 -5.99
CA THR A 50 2.87 25.64 -6.97
C THR A 50 3.01 24.85 -8.25
N ASP A 51 3.12 25.56 -9.38
CA ASP A 51 3.45 25.00 -10.68
C ASP A 51 4.96 24.90 -10.95
N ASP A 52 5.78 25.37 -10.01
CA ASP A 52 7.23 25.25 -10.12
C ASP A 52 7.68 23.77 -10.08
N ARG A 53 8.88 23.54 -10.62
CA ARG A 53 9.46 22.19 -10.62
C ARG A 53 9.74 21.70 -9.21
N LYS A 54 9.17 20.55 -8.87
CA LYS A 54 9.34 19.89 -7.57
C LYS A 54 10.21 18.65 -7.73
N TYR A 55 11.22 18.54 -6.88
CA TYR A 55 12.08 17.36 -6.80
C TYR A 55 11.69 16.56 -5.57
N ILE A 56 11.26 15.33 -5.78
CA ILE A 56 10.91 14.43 -4.67
C ILE A 56 12.18 13.75 -4.18
N GLU A 57 12.62 14.14 -3.01
CA GLU A 57 13.86 13.64 -2.41
C GLU A 57 13.65 12.33 -1.67
N GLU A 58 12.59 12.25 -0.89
CA GLU A 58 12.29 11.08 -0.06
C GLU A 58 10.79 10.97 0.17
N ILE A 59 10.29 9.75 0.12
CA ILE A 59 8.93 9.41 0.58
C ILE A 59 9.06 8.38 1.68
N THR A 60 8.43 8.64 2.81
CA THR A 60 8.39 7.74 3.97
C THR A 60 6.96 7.26 4.18
N LEU A 61 6.78 5.96 4.25
CA LEU A 61 5.51 5.35 4.63
C LEU A 61 5.46 5.15 6.15
N ILE A 62 4.53 5.82 6.80
CA ILE A 62 4.25 5.61 8.21
C ILE A 62 3.23 4.48 8.33
N ALA A 63 3.72 3.34 8.75
CA ALA A 63 2.94 2.10 8.85
C ALA A 63 3.50 1.21 9.95
N ASP A 64 2.69 0.27 10.42
CA ASP A 64 3.13 -0.71 11.39
C ASP A 64 4.25 -1.59 10.80
N THR A 65 5.25 -1.89 11.62
CA THR A 65 6.35 -2.78 11.26
C THR A 65 5.90 -4.23 11.36
N VAL A 66 6.19 -5.00 10.33
CA VAL A 66 5.87 -6.43 10.27
C VAL A 66 7.08 -7.23 10.70
N SER A 67 6.92 -8.06 11.73
CA SER A 67 8.03 -8.83 12.36
C SER A 67 8.29 -10.20 11.71
N THR A 68 7.58 -10.54 10.64
CA THR A 68 7.70 -11.87 10.02
C THR A 68 8.86 -11.93 9.03
N ALA A 69 9.49 -13.10 8.94
CA ALA A 69 10.53 -13.40 7.97
C ALA A 69 10.03 -13.48 6.51
N ALA A 70 8.74 -13.43 6.30
CA ALA A 70 8.16 -13.38 4.96
C ALA A 70 8.45 -12.02 4.33
N VAL A 71 8.78 -12.02 3.05
CA VAL A 71 8.96 -10.79 2.28
C VAL A 71 7.66 -10.00 2.34
N SER A 72 7.69 -8.89 3.06
CA SER A 72 6.56 -7.99 3.17
C SER A 72 6.97 -6.64 2.61
N THR A 73 6.51 -6.35 1.41
CA THR A 73 6.80 -5.10 0.72
C THR A 73 5.51 -4.44 0.27
N VAL A 74 5.53 -3.11 0.25
CA VAL A 74 4.49 -2.29 -0.37
C VAL A 74 5.09 -1.63 -1.61
N SER A 75 4.45 -1.80 -2.74
CA SER A 75 4.87 -1.18 -3.99
C SER A 75 4.32 0.23 -4.09
N LEU A 76 5.18 1.19 -4.39
CA LEU A 76 4.82 2.58 -4.65
C LEU A 76 4.93 2.87 -6.13
N TYR A 77 3.84 3.35 -6.70
CA TYR A 77 3.79 3.88 -8.07
C TYR A 77 3.42 5.37 -8.02
N TRP A 78 3.78 6.11 -9.05
CA TRP A 78 3.40 7.51 -9.19
C TRP A 78 3.03 7.85 -10.62
N SER A 79 2.12 8.80 -10.78
CA SER A 79 1.63 9.28 -12.06
C SER A 79 1.77 10.81 -12.15
N ASP A 80 2.32 11.28 -13.26
CA ASP A 80 2.48 12.70 -13.58
C ASP A 80 1.53 13.16 -14.69
N ASP A 81 0.68 12.28 -15.20
CA ASP A 81 -0.17 12.46 -16.39
C ASP A 81 -1.65 12.13 -16.14
N ASP A 82 -2.17 12.58 -15.01
CA ASP A 82 -3.58 12.42 -14.66
C ASP A 82 -4.05 10.96 -14.63
N TYR A 83 -3.24 10.10 -14.02
CA TYR A 83 -3.50 8.66 -13.88
C TYR A 83 -3.44 7.85 -15.17
N ALA A 84 -3.02 8.44 -16.28
CA ALA A 84 -2.95 7.75 -17.57
C ALA A 84 -1.86 6.70 -17.59
N THR A 85 -0.67 7.02 -17.06
CA THR A 85 0.43 6.07 -16.90
C THR A 85 0.98 6.09 -15.48
N TRP A 86 1.51 4.95 -15.04
CA TRP A 86 2.12 4.78 -13.74
C TRP A 86 3.60 4.39 -13.87
N LYS A 87 4.44 5.13 -13.18
CA LYS A 87 5.87 4.88 -13.06
C LYS A 87 6.14 4.07 -11.80
N GLY A 88 7.27 3.37 -11.76
CA GLY A 88 7.66 2.52 -10.65
C GLY A 88 7.68 1.04 -11.05
N PRO A 89 7.66 0.13 -10.08
CA PRO A 89 7.51 0.38 -8.64
C PRO A 89 8.80 0.78 -7.93
N ALA A 90 8.65 1.56 -6.87
CA ALA A 90 9.60 1.62 -5.76
C ALA A 90 9.02 0.80 -4.59
N TYR A 91 9.86 0.27 -3.71
CA TYR A 91 9.41 -0.65 -2.68
C TYR A 91 9.69 -0.12 -1.28
N PHE A 92 8.67 -0.21 -0.41
CA PHE A 92 8.83 -0.07 1.03
C PHE A 92 8.99 -1.45 1.65
N ASP A 93 10.07 -1.66 2.38
CA ASP A 93 10.27 -2.87 3.17
C ASP A 93 9.54 -2.71 4.52
N MET A 94 8.46 -3.46 4.69
CA MET A 94 7.61 -3.37 5.88
C MET A 94 8.26 -3.95 7.14
N THR A 95 9.37 -4.65 7.02
CA THR A 95 10.12 -5.18 8.17
C THR A 95 11.02 -4.12 8.82
N GLN A 96 11.29 -3.02 8.12
CA GLN A 96 12.13 -1.95 8.63
C GLN A 96 11.36 -0.97 9.51
N GLN A 97 12.04 -0.40 10.50
CA GLN A 97 11.47 0.67 11.33
C GLN A 97 11.17 1.91 10.50
N LYS A 98 12.10 2.30 9.64
CA LYS A 98 11.93 3.39 8.69
C LYS A 98 11.70 2.81 7.29
N LYS A 99 10.52 3.08 6.74
CA LYS A 99 10.10 2.61 5.42
C LYS A 99 10.16 3.79 4.46
N ASN A 100 11.24 3.90 3.71
CA ASN A 100 11.46 5.05 2.83
C ASN A 100 12.02 4.67 1.47
N VAL A 101 11.72 5.50 0.49
CA VAL A 101 12.26 5.47 -0.86
C VAL A 101 12.81 6.84 -1.22
N HIS A 102 13.80 6.89 -2.08
CA HIS A 102 14.52 8.10 -2.42
C HIS A 102 14.51 8.37 -3.93
N ARG A 103 14.70 9.62 -4.31
CA ARG A 103 14.98 10.05 -5.68
C ARG A 103 13.89 9.66 -6.69
N LEU A 104 12.66 10.01 -6.40
CA LEU A 104 11.54 9.73 -7.30
C LEU A 104 11.38 10.74 -8.45
N GLY A 105 12.45 11.44 -8.77
CA GLY A 105 12.48 12.36 -9.88
C GLY A 105 11.75 13.67 -9.61
N ALA A 106 11.53 14.41 -10.68
CA ALA A 106 10.90 15.72 -10.63
C ALA A 106 9.60 15.76 -11.43
N HIS A 107 8.72 16.66 -11.03
CA HIS A 107 7.47 16.95 -11.75
C HIS A 107 7.11 18.43 -11.62
N TYR A 108 6.30 18.93 -12.54
CA TYR A 108 5.80 20.30 -12.52
C TYR A 108 4.37 20.36 -11.98
N ALA A 109 3.47 19.66 -12.65
CA ALA A 109 2.07 19.57 -12.24
C ALA A 109 1.88 18.66 -11.00
N GLY A 110 0.67 18.43 -10.62
CA GLY A 110 0.36 17.50 -9.53
C GLY A 110 0.77 16.07 -9.85
N ARG A 111 1.30 15.39 -8.85
CA ARG A 111 1.65 13.97 -8.90
C ARG A 111 0.72 13.16 -8.01
N ALA A 112 0.17 12.10 -8.55
CA ALA A 112 -0.59 11.12 -7.78
C ALA A 112 0.28 9.93 -7.40
N TYR A 113 -0.03 9.32 -6.27
CA TYR A 113 0.66 8.13 -5.78
C TYR A 113 -0.29 6.96 -5.62
N LYS A 114 0.23 5.77 -5.83
CA LYS A 114 -0.50 4.52 -5.65
C LYS A 114 0.34 3.55 -4.84
N LEU A 115 -0.24 3.04 -3.75
CA LEU A 115 0.34 1.98 -2.93
C LEU A 115 -0.37 0.67 -3.24
N VAL A 116 0.38 -0.39 -3.46
CA VAL A 116 -0.15 -1.74 -3.69
C VAL A 116 0.51 -2.72 -2.72
N HIS A 117 -0.31 -3.44 -1.98
CA HIS A 117 0.13 -4.50 -1.07
C HIS A 117 -0.54 -5.80 -1.45
N THR A 118 0.26 -6.83 -1.72
CA THR A 118 -0.21 -8.15 -2.14
C THR A 118 0.40 -9.28 -1.32
N ALA A 119 1.19 -8.98 -0.28
CA ALA A 119 1.82 -9.98 0.56
C ALA A 119 0.80 -10.64 1.50
N ASN A 120 1.05 -11.90 1.86
CA ASN A 120 0.30 -12.57 2.91
C ASN A 120 0.79 -12.09 4.29
N GLY A 121 0.32 -10.93 4.69
CA GLY A 121 0.70 -10.30 5.96
C GLY A 121 -0.16 -9.09 6.26
N PRO A 122 -0.12 -8.57 7.49
CA PRO A 122 -0.89 -7.40 7.87
C PRO A 122 -0.37 -6.17 7.14
N PHE A 123 -1.29 -5.29 6.75
CA PHE A 123 -0.97 -3.98 6.21
C PHE A 123 -1.81 -2.91 6.90
N ARG A 124 -1.13 -2.08 7.67
CA ARG A 124 -1.75 -0.96 8.38
C ARG A 124 -0.91 0.29 8.15
N ALA A 125 -1.37 1.15 7.25
CA ALA A 125 -0.73 2.41 6.90
C ALA A 125 -1.48 3.58 7.53
N ASN A 126 -0.73 4.55 8.06
CA ASN A 126 -1.27 5.78 8.65
C ASN A 126 -1.14 6.96 7.71
N SER A 127 0.05 7.18 7.16
CA SER A 127 0.33 8.34 6.32
C SER A 127 1.51 8.10 5.38
N LEU A 128 1.60 8.96 4.38
CA LEU A 128 2.72 9.04 3.46
C LEU A 128 3.35 10.42 3.62
N GLU A 129 4.59 10.49 4.07
CA GLU A 129 5.33 11.74 4.22
C GLU A 129 6.22 11.95 3.01
N ILE A 130 6.11 13.13 2.40
CA ILE A 130 6.85 13.49 1.19
C ILE A 130 7.79 14.64 1.51
N ARG A 131 9.09 14.40 1.37
CA ARG A 131 10.09 15.44 1.41
C ARG A 131 10.44 15.86 0.00
N TYR A 132 10.27 17.14 -0.30
CA TYR A 132 10.48 17.68 -1.63
C TYR A 132 11.24 19.02 -1.57
N ARG A 133 11.79 19.39 -2.70
CA ARG A 133 12.42 20.69 -2.90
C ARG A 133 11.83 21.34 -4.13
N VAL A 134 11.49 22.61 -4.01
CA VAL A 134 11.05 23.42 -5.15
C VAL A 134 12.29 24.00 -5.83
N GLY A 135 12.41 23.77 -7.12
CA GLY A 135 13.45 24.38 -7.94
C GLY A 135 13.02 25.74 -8.45
N SER A 136 13.98 26.60 -8.74
CA SER A 136 13.72 27.79 -9.55
C SER A 136 13.37 27.34 -10.98
N SER A 137 12.27 27.83 -11.46
CA SER A 137 11.83 27.57 -12.85
C SER A 137 12.77 28.21 -13.86
#